data_d526f55c78ef4ca850ad820eb0a12e5a
#
_entry.id   d526f55c78ef4ca850ad820eb0a12e5a
#
_cell.length_a   1.000
_cell.length_b   1.000
_cell.length_c   1.000
_cell.angle_alpha   90.00
_cell.angle_beta   90.00
_cell.angle_gamma   90.00
#
_symmetry.space_group_name_H-M   'P 1'
#
loop_
_entity.id
_entity.type
_entity.pdbx_description
1 polymer ?
#
loop_
_entity_poly.entity_id
_entity_poly.type
_entity_poly.pdbx_seq_one_letter_code
_entity_poly.pdbx_strand_id
1 'polypeptide(L)'
;METYDTLNLAAEIRSLREELRQVARFILELKRDYAVLEDKIELGTSDVLRLLGISKASLARWRESNSVPYRYVSSNHVVYPFKGLYIAIKTGRATFKGFRRLEALQRMNAYKDGILKGYIGEDSQTLFEEL
;
A
#
# COMPACT_ATOMS: atom_id res chain seq x y z
N MET A 1 -9.70 35.48 39.20
CA MET A 1 -10.38 34.81 38.05
C MET A 1 -9.49 34.59 36.87
N GLU A 2 -8.74 35.56 36.43
CA GLU A 2 -7.79 35.44 35.31
C GLU A 2 -6.78 34.31 35.52
N THR A 3 -6.23 34.20 36.74
CA THR A 3 -5.26 33.16 37.11
C THR A 3 -5.85 31.74 37.05
N TYR A 4 -7.10 31.58 37.42
CA TYR A 4 -7.79 30.32 37.39
C TYR A 4 -8.04 29.86 35.94
N ASP A 5 -8.50 30.79 35.09
CA ASP A 5 -8.76 30.50 33.67
C ASP A 5 -7.46 30.16 32.93
N THR A 6 -6.36 30.83 33.27
CA THR A 6 -5.03 30.56 32.70
C THR A 6 -4.54 29.14 33.08
N LEU A 7 -4.71 28.75 34.35
CA LEU A 7 -4.31 27.44 34.83
C LEU A 7 -5.15 26.33 34.18
N ASN A 8 -6.45 26.55 34.01
CA ASN A 8 -7.35 25.60 33.36
C ASN A 8 -6.99 25.47 31.88
N LEU A 9 -6.70 26.57 31.19
CA LEU A 9 -6.27 26.58 29.80
C LEU A 9 -4.97 25.80 29.60
N ALA A 10 -4.01 26.04 30.52
CA ALA A 10 -2.73 25.32 30.46
C ALA A 10 -2.90 23.80 30.64
N ALA A 11 -3.82 23.39 31.53
CA ALA A 11 -4.13 21.97 31.72
C ALA A 11 -4.79 21.37 30.48
N GLU A 12 -5.71 22.09 29.85
CA GLU A 12 -6.36 21.67 28.61
C GLU A 12 -5.35 21.53 27.46
N ILE A 13 -4.43 22.48 27.34
CA ILE A 13 -3.37 22.42 26.31
C ILE A 13 -2.50 21.18 26.52
N ARG A 14 -2.12 20.87 27.74
CA ARG A 14 -1.34 19.67 28.06
C ARG A 14 -2.08 18.40 27.71
N SER A 15 -3.36 18.34 28.02
CA SER A 15 -4.22 17.21 27.68
C SER A 15 -4.32 16.99 26.18
N LEU A 16 -4.52 18.08 25.42
CA LEU A 16 -4.58 18.03 23.96
C LEU A 16 -3.26 17.59 23.35
N ARG A 17 -2.14 18.05 23.88
CA ARG A 17 -0.81 17.62 23.42
C ARG A 17 -0.60 16.12 23.63
N GLU A 18 -1.06 15.60 24.76
CA GLU A 18 -0.95 14.16 25.04
C GLU A 18 -1.83 13.35 24.09
N GLU A 19 -3.04 13.80 23.83
CA GLU A 19 -3.93 13.17 22.85
C GLU A 19 -3.30 13.19 21.45
N LEU A 20 -2.69 14.30 21.04
CA LEU A 20 -2.00 14.39 19.76
C LEU A 20 -0.82 13.41 19.67
N ARG A 21 -0.05 13.27 20.75
CA ARG A 21 1.05 12.30 20.80
C ARG A 21 0.54 10.87 20.63
N GLN A 22 -0.57 10.54 21.27
CA GLN A 22 -1.19 9.21 21.15
C GLN A 22 -1.66 8.94 19.71
N VAL A 23 -2.32 9.92 19.09
CA VAL A 23 -2.77 9.82 17.71
C VAL A 23 -1.57 9.68 16.75
N ALA A 24 -0.54 10.49 16.93
CA ALA A 24 0.67 10.42 16.11
C ALA A 24 1.34 9.05 16.22
N ARG A 25 1.41 8.50 17.43
CA ARG A 25 1.97 7.17 17.68
C ARG A 25 1.14 6.09 16.97
N PHE A 26 -0.17 6.18 17.06
CA PHE A 26 -1.09 5.27 16.38
C PHE A 26 -0.91 5.32 14.86
N ILE A 27 -0.79 6.52 14.28
CA ILE A 27 -0.55 6.69 12.84
C ILE A 27 0.77 6.05 12.41
N LEU A 28 1.83 6.22 13.22
CA LEU A 28 3.12 5.60 12.92
C LEU A 28 3.05 4.07 12.96
N GLU A 29 2.33 3.50 13.91
CA GLU A 29 2.09 2.07 14.00
C GLU A 29 1.31 1.56 12.79
N LEU A 30 0.25 2.27 12.38
CA LEU A 30 -0.52 1.92 11.19
C LEU A 30 0.35 1.94 9.93
N LYS A 31 1.20 2.94 9.77
CA LYS A 31 2.10 3.04 8.62
C LYS A 31 3.09 1.87 8.59
N ARG A 32 3.58 1.47 9.75
CA ARG A 32 4.49 0.34 9.88
C ARG A 32 3.81 -0.98 9.50
N ASP A 33 2.61 -1.20 10.02
CA ASP A 33 1.81 -2.39 9.72
C ASP A 33 1.42 -2.45 8.25
N TYR A 34 1.08 -1.30 7.68
CA TYR A 34 0.74 -1.17 6.27
C TYR A 34 1.93 -1.53 5.38
N ALA A 35 3.13 -1.08 5.74
CA ALA A 35 4.35 -1.39 5.00
C ALA A 35 4.68 -2.89 5.04
N VAL A 36 4.48 -3.54 6.19
CA VAL A 36 4.67 -4.99 6.33
C VAL A 36 3.68 -5.76 5.46
N LEU A 37 2.40 -5.36 5.47
CA LEU A 37 1.37 -5.98 4.63
C LEU A 37 1.66 -5.76 3.14
N GLU A 38 2.08 -4.56 2.76
CA GLU A 38 2.45 -4.23 1.38
C GLU A 38 3.58 -5.12 0.87
N ASP A 39 4.58 -5.40 1.69
CA ASP A 39 5.69 -6.27 1.34
C ASP A 39 5.26 -7.73 1.12
N LYS A 40 4.11 -8.13 1.65
CA LYS A 40 3.58 -9.49 1.52
C LYS A 40 2.66 -9.69 0.33
N ILE A 41 2.25 -8.61 -0.35
CA ILE A 41 1.35 -8.72 -1.49
C ILE A 41 2.09 -9.32 -2.67
N GLU A 42 1.57 -10.43 -3.19
CA GLU A 42 2.06 -11.11 -4.38
C GLU A 42 0.93 -11.27 -5.38
N LEU A 43 1.24 -11.09 -6.66
CA LEU A 43 0.29 -11.22 -7.75
C LEU A 43 0.57 -12.50 -8.55
N GLY A 44 -0.49 -13.26 -8.83
CA GLY A 44 -0.39 -14.36 -9.77
C GLY A 44 -0.33 -13.85 -11.21
N THR A 45 0.01 -14.74 -12.14
CA THR A 45 0.12 -14.39 -13.56
C THR A 45 -1.17 -13.80 -14.11
N SER A 46 -2.32 -14.42 -13.84
CA SER A 46 -3.62 -13.92 -14.32
C SER A 46 -3.97 -12.55 -13.75
N ASP A 47 -3.61 -12.28 -12.49
CA ASP A 47 -3.84 -10.99 -11.86
C ASP A 47 -3.01 -9.90 -12.53
N VAL A 48 -1.74 -10.19 -12.84
CA VAL A 48 -0.85 -9.24 -13.52
C VAL A 48 -1.39 -8.91 -14.91
N LEU A 49 -1.78 -9.93 -15.68
CA LEU A 49 -2.31 -9.75 -17.04
C LEU A 49 -3.57 -8.89 -17.04
N ARG A 50 -4.48 -9.18 -16.11
CA ARG A 50 -5.74 -8.45 -15.99
C ARG A 50 -5.51 -7.01 -15.53
N LEU A 51 -4.67 -6.84 -14.51
CA LEU A 51 -4.43 -5.54 -13.88
C LEU A 51 -3.70 -4.59 -14.81
N LEU A 52 -2.67 -5.07 -15.50
CA LEU A 52 -1.83 -4.25 -16.37
C LEU A 52 -2.32 -4.23 -17.82
N GLY A 53 -3.22 -5.12 -18.20
CA GLY A 53 -3.74 -5.20 -19.57
C GLY A 53 -2.67 -5.60 -20.58
N ILE A 54 -1.72 -6.46 -20.20
CA ILE A 54 -0.67 -6.95 -21.06
C ILE A 54 -0.91 -8.40 -21.49
N SER A 55 -0.26 -8.84 -22.54
CA SER A 55 -0.34 -10.22 -23.02
C SER A 55 0.60 -11.13 -22.26
N LYS A 56 0.32 -12.44 -22.30
CA LYS A 56 1.22 -13.44 -21.73
C LYS A 56 2.63 -13.36 -22.34
N ALA A 57 2.70 -13.08 -23.64
CA ALA A 57 3.97 -12.93 -24.34
C ALA A 57 4.78 -11.74 -23.81
N SER A 58 4.13 -10.62 -23.54
CA SER A 58 4.78 -9.45 -22.96
C SER A 58 5.32 -9.74 -21.56
N LEU A 59 4.54 -10.41 -20.74
CA LEU A 59 4.96 -10.78 -19.39
C LEU A 59 6.12 -11.78 -19.42
N ALA A 60 6.07 -12.75 -20.30
CA ALA A 60 7.16 -13.70 -20.51
C ALA A 60 8.46 -13.00 -20.91
N ARG A 61 8.37 -12.01 -21.79
CA ARG A 61 9.54 -11.20 -22.18
C ARG A 61 10.12 -10.44 -21.01
N TRP A 62 9.28 -9.89 -20.14
CA TRP A 62 9.73 -9.21 -18.92
C TRP A 62 10.50 -10.16 -18.00
N ARG A 63 10.01 -11.40 -17.86
CA ARG A 63 10.71 -12.41 -17.04
C ARG A 63 12.06 -12.79 -17.67
N GLU A 64 12.08 -13.06 -18.96
CA GLU A 64 13.30 -13.46 -19.67
C GLU A 64 14.39 -12.39 -19.64
N SER A 65 13.99 -11.12 -19.70
CA SER A 65 14.92 -9.99 -19.63
C SER A 65 15.24 -9.56 -18.20
N ASN A 66 14.70 -10.23 -17.19
CA ASN A 66 14.81 -9.85 -15.78
C ASN A 66 14.36 -8.41 -15.50
N SER A 67 13.36 -7.95 -16.25
CA SER A 67 12.82 -6.59 -16.07
C SER A 67 11.92 -6.51 -14.83
N VAL A 68 11.36 -7.63 -14.39
CA VAL A 68 10.49 -7.70 -13.24
C VAL A 68 10.91 -8.84 -12.30
N PRO A 69 10.76 -8.68 -10.98
CA PRO A 69 11.01 -9.77 -10.05
C PRO A 69 9.87 -10.79 -10.14
N TYR A 70 10.20 -12.05 -9.97
CA TYR A 70 9.23 -13.13 -9.94
C TYR A 70 9.76 -14.31 -9.13
N ARG A 71 8.84 -15.18 -8.72
CA ARG A 71 9.16 -16.37 -7.93
C ARG A 71 8.27 -17.52 -8.37
N TYR A 72 8.84 -18.71 -8.52
CA TYR A 72 8.08 -19.92 -8.77
C TYR A 72 7.55 -20.48 -7.45
N VAL A 73 6.23 -20.67 -7.37
CA VAL A 73 5.58 -21.34 -6.24
C VAL A 73 5.53 -22.85 -6.51
N SER A 74 5.35 -23.23 -7.77
CA SER A 74 5.41 -24.61 -8.25
C SER A 74 5.92 -24.61 -9.69
N SER A 75 6.07 -25.78 -10.30
CA SER A 75 6.63 -25.89 -11.67
C SER A 75 5.92 -25.04 -12.72
N ASN A 76 4.62 -24.77 -12.54
CA ASN A 76 3.82 -24.01 -13.50
C ASN A 76 3.17 -22.76 -12.91
N HIS A 77 3.54 -22.38 -11.68
CA HIS A 77 2.90 -21.27 -10.99
C HIS A 77 3.93 -20.21 -10.61
N VAL A 78 3.80 -19.02 -11.19
CA VAL A 78 4.70 -17.89 -10.96
C VAL A 78 3.93 -16.79 -10.25
N VAL A 79 4.54 -16.20 -9.24
CA VAL A 79 4.02 -15.04 -8.54
C VAL A 79 4.98 -13.87 -8.67
N TYR A 80 4.42 -12.68 -8.63
CA TYR A 80 5.15 -11.43 -8.79
C TYR A 80 4.97 -10.60 -7.52
N PRO A 81 6.08 -10.26 -6.80
CA PRO A 81 5.97 -9.36 -5.66
C PRO A 81 5.43 -8.01 -6.11
N PHE A 82 4.36 -7.54 -5.48
CA PHE A 82 3.69 -6.29 -5.86
C PHE A 82 4.66 -5.11 -5.86
N LYS A 83 5.40 -4.94 -4.76
CA LYS A 83 6.33 -3.82 -4.59
C LYS A 83 7.41 -3.81 -5.66
N GLY A 84 8.02 -4.96 -5.93
CA GLY A 84 9.06 -5.08 -6.95
C GLY A 84 8.53 -4.81 -8.36
N LEU A 85 7.34 -5.33 -8.66
CA LEU A 85 6.67 -5.07 -9.94
C LEU A 85 6.34 -3.58 -10.11
N TYR A 86 5.80 -2.95 -9.07
CA TYR A 86 5.48 -1.52 -9.07
C TYR A 86 6.73 -0.67 -9.34
N ILE A 87 7.82 -0.97 -8.65
CA ILE A 87 9.09 -0.25 -8.83
C ILE A 87 9.65 -0.47 -10.24
N ALA A 88 9.56 -1.68 -10.77
CA ALA A 88 10.02 -1.98 -12.12
C ALA A 88 9.26 -1.18 -13.18
N ILE A 89 7.96 -1.01 -13.01
CA ILE A 89 7.14 -0.19 -13.91
C ILE A 89 7.46 1.28 -13.73
N LYS A 90 7.55 1.75 -12.49
CA LYS A 90 7.80 3.16 -12.17
C LYS A 90 9.16 3.62 -12.68
N THR A 91 10.19 2.78 -12.59
CA THR A 91 11.56 3.10 -13.02
C THR A 91 11.81 2.86 -14.50
N GLY A 92 10.85 2.26 -15.21
CA GLY A 92 10.97 1.99 -16.64
C GLY A 92 11.73 0.73 -16.99
N ARG A 93 12.04 -0.14 -16.03
CA ARG A 93 12.60 -1.48 -16.33
C ARG A 93 11.60 -2.33 -17.11
N ALA A 94 10.35 -2.32 -16.69
CA ALA A 94 9.25 -2.91 -17.42
C ALA A 94 8.62 -1.81 -18.27
N THR A 95 8.66 -1.97 -19.58
CA THR A 95 8.25 -0.92 -20.52
C THR A 95 6.87 -1.20 -21.10
N PHE A 96 6.07 -0.13 -21.19
CA PHE A 96 4.79 -0.11 -21.88
C PHE A 96 4.88 0.75 -23.13
N LYS A 97 4.13 0.40 -24.15
CA LYS A 97 3.99 1.24 -25.33
C LYS A 97 3.03 2.41 -24.99
N GLY A 98 3.50 3.66 -25.19
CA GLY A 98 2.68 4.85 -24.99
C GLY A 98 2.52 5.27 -23.53
N PHE A 99 1.40 5.91 -23.21
CA PHE A 99 1.12 6.51 -21.88
C PHE A 99 0.56 5.53 -20.85
N ARG A 100 0.62 4.23 -21.11
CA ARG A 100 0.02 3.21 -20.25
C ARG A 100 0.69 3.05 -18.88
N ARG A 101 1.92 3.56 -18.73
CA ARG A 101 2.65 3.45 -17.45
C ARG A 101 1.88 4.07 -16.29
N LEU A 102 1.42 5.30 -16.46
CA LEU A 102 0.68 6.01 -15.41
C LEU A 102 -0.62 5.28 -15.06
N GLU A 103 -1.36 4.85 -16.07
CA GLU A 103 -2.58 4.08 -15.89
C GLU A 103 -2.31 2.76 -15.15
N ALA A 104 -1.24 2.05 -15.51
CA ALA A 104 -0.85 0.81 -14.85
C ALA A 104 -0.54 1.04 -13.37
N LEU A 105 0.21 2.10 -13.05
CA LEU A 105 0.54 2.45 -11.66
C LEU A 105 -0.72 2.83 -10.87
N GLN A 106 -1.65 3.54 -11.47
CA GLN A 106 -2.92 3.89 -10.84
C GLN A 106 -3.76 2.65 -10.52
N ARG A 107 -3.84 1.70 -11.47
CA ARG A 107 -4.55 0.44 -11.27
C ARG A 107 -3.91 -0.41 -10.19
N MET A 108 -2.59 -0.46 -10.14
CA MET A 108 -1.85 -1.18 -9.11
C MET A 108 -2.10 -0.59 -7.72
N ASN A 109 -2.08 0.75 -7.60
CA ASN A 109 -2.38 1.41 -6.34
C ASN A 109 -3.81 1.16 -5.88
N ALA A 110 -4.78 1.20 -6.78
CA ALA A 110 -6.17 0.90 -6.47
C ALA A 110 -6.35 -0.54 -5.99
N TYR A 111 -5.68 -1.48 -6.63
CA TYR A 111 -5.69 -2.90 -6.24
C TYR A 111 -5.10 -3.09 -4.84
N LYS A 112 -3.95 -2.49 -4.59
CA LYS A 112 -3.27 -2.53 -3.29
C LYS A 112 -4.17 -1.96 -2.19
N ASP A 113 -4.73 -0.79 -2.42
CA ASP A 113 -5.62 -0.13 -1.46
C ASP A 113 -6.85 -0.97 -1.15
N GLY A 114 -7.40 -1.64 -2.16
CA GLY A 114 -8.51 -2.56 -1.98
C GLY A 114 -8.17 -3.75 -1.07
N ILE A 115 -7.01 -4.35 -1.27
CA ILE A 115 -6.54 -5.46 -0.43
C ILE A 115 -6.29 -4.99 1.00
N LEU A 116 -5.61 -3.87 1.17
CA LEU A 116 -5.25 -3.35 2.50
C LEU A 116 -6.49 -2.90 3.28
N LYS A 117 -7.49 -2.34 2.62
CA LYS A 117 -8.77 -2.03 3.24
C LYS A 117 -9.48 -3.28 3.73
N GLY A 118 -9.38 -4.38 2.99
CA GLY A 118 -9.94 -5.66 3.41
C GLY A 118 -9.32 -6.19 4.71
N TYR A 119 -8.03 -5.95 4.93
CA TYR A 119 -7.33 -6.36 6.16
C TYR A 119 -7.60 -5.43 7.35
N ILE A 120 -7.74 -4.13 7.12
CA ILE A 120 -7.83 -3.11 8.16
C ILE A 120 -9.29 -2.65 8.38
N GLY A 121 -10.15 -2.84 7.37
CA GLY A 121 -11.46 -2.20 7.25
C GLY A 121 -12.42 -2.43 8.40
N GLU A 122 -12.58 -3.66 8.89
CA GLU A 122 -13.52 -3.98 9.96
C GLU A 122 -13.12 -3.36 11.30
N ASP A 123 -11.83 -3.47 11.65
CA ASP A 123 -11.30 -2.91 12.89
C ASP A 123 -11.34 -1.39 12.89
N SER A 124 -11.06 -0.76 11.75
CA SER A 124 -11.11 0.70 11.61
C SER A 124 -12.53 1.24 11.73
N GLN A 125 -13.52 0.56 11.13
CA GLN A 125 -14.91 0.97 11.22
C GLN A 125 -15.43 0.87 12.65
N THR A 126 -15.08 -0.19 13.35
CA THR A 126 -15.46 -0.38 14.76
C THR A 126 -14.90 0.73 15.64
N LEU A 127 -13.66 1.13 15.41
CA LEU A 127 -13.02 2.24 16.12
C LEU A 127 -13.73 3.57 15.88
N PHE A 128 -14.15 3.86 14.66
CA PHE A 128 -14.88 5.09 14.34
C PHE A 128 -16.31 5.07 14.88
N GLU A 129 -16.95 3.92 14.95
CA GLU A 129 -18.29 3.78 15.50
C GLU A 129 -18.32 3.94 17.04
N GLU A 130 -17.24 3.59 17.72
CA GLU A 130 -17.11 3.77 19.17
C GLU A 130 -16.77 5.20 19.58
N LEU A 131 -16.35 6.04 18.66
CA LEU A 131 -16.09 7.44 18.90
C LEU A 131 -17.37 8.27 18.81
#